data_b657ecfdbfc6f90f4a15c59f4287ef26
#
_entry.id   b657ecfdbfc6f90f4a15c59f4287ef26
#
_cell.length_a   1.000
_cell.length_b   1.000
_cell.length_c   1.000
_cell.angle_alpha   90.00
_cell.angle_beta   90.00
_cell.angle_gamma   90.00
#
_symmetry.space_group_name_H-M   'P 1'
#
loop_
_entity.id
_entity.type
_entity.pdbx_description
1 polymer ?
#
loop_
_entity_poly.entity_id
_entity_poly.type
_entity_poly.pdbx_seq_one_letter_code
_entity_poly.pdbx_strand_id
1 'polypeptide(L)'
;MFGGANCTGPSEENTDCNTNYCPVDGIWKVWSDWSDCTTTCGGGTSTRNRTCTGPYYGGADCEGVGIEDTVCNTNPCPINGDWFEWGQWSLCTVTCDGGLRSRSRECDMDSYGNLTAACAGDATVTEACHTFSCTPYEPHCDGWGKRGLVDSTFAWVAPVTKLGFQLDAVEVYCDMESHNGTGVTVIGHNKEMKTRVSGFEGSGDYALILTYNISIGHAASIIDASEDCSQFLQWQCKGAVIHNPNQEGHWTTFWTNRTTAYIPDGQQKPAADYFPGAVPGSGMCACGSNNNCNSSDVTCNCDINDADWRSDEGYVTNKAELPIVAFYAGDTGIINEEEGYHVIGPVRCYGTITTM
;
A
#
# COMPACT_ATOMS: atom_id res chain seq x y z
N MET A 1 94.44 -46.62 94.87
CA MET A 1 94.01 -46.64 93.43
C MET A 1 92.76 -47.40 93.38
N PHE A 2 91.69 -46.77 93.12
CA PHE A 2 90.40 -47.43 92.91
C PHE A 2 90.17 -47.48 91.40
N GLY A 3 90.35 -48.65 90.87
CA GLY A 3 90.08 -48.89 89.43
C GLY A 3 88.58 -48.95 89.18
N GLY A 4 88.05 -47.87 88.72
CA GLY A 4 86.69 -47.87 88.18
C GLY A 4 86.68 -48.52 86.79
N ALA A 5 85.69 -49.27 86.52
CA ALA A 5 85.51 -49.81 85.17
C ALA A 5 85.14 -48.69 84.17
N ASN A 6 85.70 -48.78 83.01
CA ASN A 6 85.35 -47.86 81.95
C ASN A 6 83.90 -48.06 81.54
N CYS A 7 83.22 -46.97 81.35
CA CYS A 7 81.89 -46.97 80.79
C CYS A 7 81.99 -47.60 79.38
N THR A 8 81.26 -48.68 79.24
CA THR A 8 81.09 -49.35 77.89
C THR A 8 79.72 -49.04 77.30
N GLY A 9 79.75 -48.57 76.19
CA GLY A 9 78.52 -48.20 75.39
C GLY A 9 78.76 -46.91 74.59
N PRO A 10 78.08 -46.73 73.57
CA PRO A 10 78.17 -45.46 72.80
C PRO A 10 77.77 -44.29 73.68
N SER A 11 78.46 -43.18 73.54
CA SER A 11 78.20 -41.91 74.27
C SER A 11 77.01 -41.17 73.68
N GLU A 12 76.56 -41.56 72.58
CA GLU A 12 75.42 -40.98 71.84
C GLU A 12 74.56 -42.09 71.30
N GLU A 13 73.27 -42.01 71.49
CA GLU A 13 72.25 -42.85 70.88
C GLU A 13 71.45 -41.95 70.02
N ASN A 14 71.42 -42.27 68.73
CA ASN A 14 70.63 -41.57 67.75
C ASN A 14 69.37 -42.38 67.46
N THR A 15 68.24 -41.74 67.65
CA THR A 15 66.94 -42.36 67.29
C THR A 15 66.37 -41.51 66.18
N ASP A 16 65.92 -42.18 65.15
CA ASP A 16 65.22 -41.50 64.09
C ASP A 16 63.94 -40.85 64.64
N CYS A 17 63.83 -39.55 64.45
CA CYS A 17 62.68 -38.76 64.86
C CYS A 17 62.00 -38.19 63.58
N ASN A 18 60.71 -37.84 63.71
CA ASN A 18 59.92 -37.24 62.60
C ASN A 18 59.91 -38.13 61.34
N THR A 19 59.78 -39.43 61.56
CA THR A 19 59.73 -40.40 60.44
C THR A 19 58.48 -40.35 59.65
N ASN A 20 57.45 -39.57 60.05
CA ASN A 20 56.28 -39.31 59.30
C ASN A 20 56.60 -38.33 58.18
N TYR A 21 56.00 -38.59 57.02
CA TYR A 21 56.11 -37.64 55.91
C TYR A 21 55.54 -36.29 56.32
N CYS A 22 56.23 -35.21 55.94
CA CYS A 22 55.72 -33.84 56.13
C CYS A 22 54.43 -33.60 55.32
N PRO A 23 53.48 -32.89 55.92
CA PRO A 23 52.30 -32.49 55.15
C PRO A 23 52.73 -31.71 53.91
N VAL A 24 52.12 -32.05 52.77
CA VAL A 24 52.35 -31.34 51.54
C VAL A 24 50.97 -30.79 51.06
N ASP A 25 50.87 -29.48 51.01
CA ASP A 25 49.68 -28.82 50.60
C ASP A 25 49.40 -29.03 49.17
N GLY A 26 48.11 -28.97 48.81
CA GLY A 26 47.64 -29.08 47.45
C GLY A 26 48.14 -27.89 46.61
N ILE A 27 48.52 -28.16 45.38
CA ILE A 27 48.96 -27.17 44.41
C ILE A 27 48.11 -27.27 43.16
N TRP A 28 47.53 -26.16 42.78
CA TRP A 28 46.81 -26.04 41.55
C TRP A 28 47.74 -26.20 40.35
N LYS A 29 47.31 -27.03 39.38
CA LYS A 29 47.90 -27.04 38.06
C LYS A 29 47.50 -25.74 37.33
N VAL A 30 48.18 -25.46 36.23
CA VAL A 30 47.82 -24.36 35.35
C VAL A 30 46.38 -24.54 34.84
N TRP A 31 45.68 -23.42 34.63
CA TRP A 31 44.36 -23.46 33.98
C TRP A 31 44.47 -24.09 32.61
N SER A 32 43.44 -24.82 32.22
CA SER A 32 43.23 -25.22 30.80
C SER A 32 42.98 -23.94 29.96
N ASP A 33 43.12 -24.08 28.66
CA ASP A 33 42.55 -23.11 27.77
C ASP A 33 41.03 -23.00 27.98
N TRP A 34 40.46 -21.88 27.63
CA TRP A 34 39.03 -21.68 27.63
C TRP A 34 38.37 -22.61 26.61
N SER A 35 37.24 -23.20 26.94
CA SER A 35 36.44 -23.95 26.01
C SER A 35 35.89 -23.03 24.91
N ASP A 36 35.44 -23.61 23.81
CA ASP A 36 34.60 -22.89 22.86
C ASP A 36 33.35 -22.33 23.57
N CYS A 37 32.86 -21.20 23.11
CA CYS A 37 31.64 -20.62 23.63
C CYS A 37 30.44 -21.53 23.32
N THR A 38 29.54 -21.67 24.31
CA THR A 38 28.33 -22.53 24.16
C THR A 38 27.37 -22.04 23.08
N THR A 39 27.46 -20.77 22.69
CA THR A 39 26.63 -20.19 21.60
C THR A 39 27.51 -19.34 20.70
N THR A 40 27.06 -19.16 19.46
CA THR A 40 27.74 -18.29 18.48
C THR A 40 27.37 -16.83 18.63
N CYS A 41 26.24 -16.52 19.28
CA CYS A 41 25.73 -15.16 19.53
C CYS A 41 24.69 -15.20 20.66
N GLY A 42 24.22 -14.04 21.11
CA GLY A 42 23.16 -13.91 22.12
C GLY A 42 23.59 -14.18 23.55
N GLY A 43 24.89 -14.30 23.76
CA GLY A 43 25.47 -14.59 25.07
C GLY A 43 25.56 -16.10 25.36
N GLY A 44 26.80 -16.58 25.50
CA GLY A 44 27.14 -17.93 25.90
C GLY A 44 28.10 -17.95 27.07
N THR A 45 28.51 -19.13 27.44
CA THR A 45 29.49 -19.37 28.51
C THR A 45 30.69 -20.13 27.96
N SER A 46 31.87 -19.69 28.26
CA SER A 46 33.13 -20.39 28.06
C SER A 46 33.68 -20.77 29.45
N THR A 47 34.11 -21.99 29.57
CA THR A 47 34.56 -22.59 30.85
C THR A 47 36.02 -22.98 30.74
N ARG A 48 36.77 -22.76 31.80
CA ARG A 48 38.10 -23.37 31.97
C ARG A 48 38.20 -24.08 33.31
N ASN A 49 39.06 -25.06 33.35
CA ASN A 49 39.27 -25.83 34.57
C ASN A 49 40.75 -25.98 34.93
N ARG A 50 41.01 -26.27 36.16
CA ARG A 50 42.32 -26.69 36.66
C ARG A 50 42.16 -27.78 37.68
N THR A 51 43.20 -28.60 37.81
CA THR A 51 43.22 -29.74 38.73
C THR A 51 44.11 -29.46 39.90
N CYS A 52 43.63 -29.70 41.10
CA CYS A 52 44.46 -29.71 42.31
C CYS A 52 45.27 -31.02 42.35
N THR A 53 46.56 -30.90 42.55
CA THR A 53 47.46 -32.04 42.81
C THR A 53 47.80 -32.06 44.30
N GLY A 54 47.54 -33.14 45.03
CA GLY A 54 47.56 -33.22 46.48
C GLY A 54 46.17 -32.86 47.06
N PRO A 55 46.08 -32.62 48.38
CA PRO A 55 47.15 -32.65 49.38
C PRO A 55 47.67 -34.06 49.69
N TYR A 56 48.88 -34.14 50.28
CA TYR A 56 49.41 -35.42 50.70
C TYR A 56 49.77 -35.28 52.18
N TYR A 57 49.74 -36.38 52.92
CA TYR A 57 50.18 -36.51 54.30
C TYR A 57 49.58 -35.48 55.29
N GLY A 58 48.33 -35.09 55.06
CA GLY A 58 47.59 -34.14 55.92
C GLY A 58 47.81 -32.67 55.59
N GLY A 59 48.35 -32.35 54.44
CA GLY A 59 48.45 -30.96 53.98
C GLY A 59 47.09 -30.32 53.71
N ALA A 60 47.06 -29.01 53.54
CA ALA A 60 45.85 -28.28 53.20
C ALA A 60 45.43 -28.45 51.78
N ASP A 61 44.11 -28.45 51.53
CA ASP A 61 43.54 -28.51 50.19
C ASP A 61 43.89 -27.24 49.39
N CYS A 62 43.81 -27.35 48.06
CA CYS A 62 43.97 -26.20 47.19
C CYS A 62 42.92 -25.12 47.47
N GLU A 63 43.33 -23.92 47.81
CA GLU A 63 42.41 -22.80 48.02
C GLU A 63 41.85 -22.28 46.69
N GLY A 64 40.55 -21.94 46.67
CA GLY A 64 39.84 -21.37 45.53
C GLY A 64 39.16 -22.41 44.64
N VAL A 65 38.64 -21.93 43.50
CA VAL A 65 37.81 -22.75 42.59
C VAL A 65 38.68 -23.46 41.54
N GLY A 66 38.26 -24.66 41.20
CA GLY A 66 38.83 -25.45 40.10
C GLY A 66 38.17 -25.23 38.76
N ILE A 67 37.06 -24.55 38.72
CA ILE A 67 36.30 -24.25 37.48
C ILE A 67 36.01 -22.73 37.50
N GLU A 68 36.12 -22.10 36.34
CA GLU A 68 35.81 -20.68 36.12
C GLU A 68 35.06 -20.52 34.82
N ASP A 69 33.98 -19.77 34.87
CA ASP A 69 33.14 -19.45 33.72
C ASP A 69 33.25 -17.98 33.35
N THR A 70 33.20 -17.68 32.07
CA THR A 70 33.12 -16.30 31.55
C THR A 70 32.06 -16.21 30.47
N VAL A 71 31.44 -15.07 30.39
CA VAL A 71 30.46 -14.79 29.34
C VAL A 71 31.18 -14.51 28.01
N CYS A 72 30.67 -15.07 26.91
CA CYS A 72 31.23 -14.90 25.58
C CYS A 72 30.11 -14.69 24.56
N ASN A 73 30.47 -14.20 23.37
CA ASN A 73 29.54 -13.99 22.23
C ASN A 73 28.27 -13.22 22.63
N THR A 74 28.44 -12.14 23.39
CA THR A 74 27.34 -11.33 23.93
C THR A 74 26.64 -10.49 22.88
N ASN A 75 27.13 -10.45 21.64
CA ASN A 75 26.44 -9.78 20.54
C ASN A 75 25.09 -10.46 20.29
N PRO A 76 24.00 -9.69 20.11
CA PRO A 76 22.72 -10.26 19.78
C PRO A 76 22.81 -11.19 18.58
N CYS A 77 22.03 -12.28 18.58
CA CYS A 77 21.91 -13.12 17.39
C CYS A 77 21.19 -12.38 16.29
N PRO A 78 21.57 -12.60 15.02
CA PRO A 78 20.79 -12.11 13.90
C PRO A 78 19.36 -12.63 14.01
N ILE A 79 18.39 -11.73 14.02
CA ILE A 79 16.97 -12.06 13.81
C ILE A 79 16.73 -12.08 12.32
N ASN A 80 16.05 -13.09 11.80
CA ASN A 80 15.58 -13.06 10.43
C ASN A 80 14.54 -11.96 10.35
N GLY A 81 14.80 -10.95 9.53
CA GLY A 81 13.83 -9.91 9.25
C GLY A 81 12.64 -10.49 8.46
N ASP A 82 11.46 -9.96 8.70
CA ASP A 82 10.28 -10.21 7.89
C ASP A 82 10.20 -9.16 6.77
N TRP A 83 9.57 -9.52 5.67
CA TRP A 83 9.34 -8.59 4.58
C TRP A 83 8.09 -7.75 4.83
N PHE A 84 8.16 -6.45 4.57
CA PHE A 84 6.96 -5.65 4.36
C PHE A 84 6.21 -6.14 3.12
N GLU A 85 4.94 -5.73 3.00
CA GLU A 85 4.14 -6.00 1.82
C GLU A 85 4.80 -5.44 0.55
N TRP A 86 4.56 -6.13 -0.58
CA TRP A 86 5.08 -5.69 -1.86
C TRP A 86 4.54 -4.30 -2.23
N GLY A 87 5.42 -3.43 -2.65
CA GLY A 87 5.06 -2.16 -3.29
C GLY A 87 4.27 -2.37 -4.58
N GLN A 88 3.73 -1.29 -5.10
CA GLN A 88 3.03 -1.29 -6.39
C GLN A 88 3.99 -1.65 -7.52
N TRP A 89 3.46 -2.30 -8.57
CA TRP A 89 4.23 -2.56 -9.78
C TRP A 89 4.62 -1.25 -10.45
N SER A 90 5.83 -1.18 -10.97
CA SER A 90 6.27 -0.11 -11.87
C SER A 90 5.45 -0.15 -13.17
N LEU A 91 5.47 0.94 -13.90
CA LEU A 91 5.02 0.91 -15.29
C LEU A 91 5.85 -0.10 -16.09
N CYS A 92 5.25 -0.68 -17.12
CA CYS A 92 5.98 -1.52 -18.07
C CYS A 92 7.00 -0.69 -18.84
N THR A 93 8.17 -1.27 -19.11
CA THR A 93 9.27 -0.58 -19.81
C THR A 93 8.97 -0.25 -21.27
N VAL A 94 8.01 -0.96 -21.87
CA VAL A 94 7.55 -0.74 -23.24
C VAL A 94 6.04 -0.87 -23.31
N THR A 95 5.47 -0.34 -24.37
CA THR A 95 4.03 -0.29 -24.59
C THR A 95 3.48 -1.56 -25.24
N CYS A 96 4.34 -2.39 -25.84
CA CYS A 96 4.00 -3.62 -26.57
C CYS A 96 5.28 -4.39 -26.91
N ASP A 97 5.17 -5.53 -27.59
CA ASP A 97 6.30 -6.40 -28.00
C ASP A 97 7.14 -6.94 -26.81
N GLY A 98 6.57 -6.97 -25.63
CA GLY A 98 7.17 -7.56 -24.45
C GLY A 98 8.12 -6.63 -23.70
N GLY A 99 7.67 -6.09 -22.59
CA GLY A 99 8.45 -5.32 -21.64
C GLY A 99 8.62 -6.03 -20.32
N LEU A 100 9.19 -5.30 -19.36
CA LEU A 100 9.37 -5.74 -17.99
C LEU A 100 8.78 -4.69 -17.05
N ARG A 101 8.14 -5.16 -15.98
CA ARG A 101 7.78 -4.34 -14.82
C ARG A 101 8.35 -4.95 -13.56
N SER A 102 8.61 -4.13 -12.57
CA SER A 102 9.18 -4.58 -11.30
C SER A 102 8.43 -4.00 -10.13
N ARG A 103 8.49 -4.69 -9.03
CA ARG A 103 8.10 -4.17 -7.71
C ARG A 103 9.14 -4.56 -6.69
N SER A 104 9.23 -3.77 -5.65
CA SER A 104 10.14 -4.01 -4.53
C SER A 104 9.38 -4.06 -3.22
N ARG A 105 10.03 -4.64 -2.25
CA ARG A 105 9.63 -4.63 -0.86
C ARG A 105 10.83 -4.32 0.01
N GLU A 106 10.59 -3.79 1.16
CA GLU A 106 11.60 -3.50 2.16
C GLU A 106 11.63 -4.59 3.21
N CYS A 107 12.82 -4.86 3.75
CA CYS A 107 13.00 -5.76 4.86
C CYS A 107 12.67 -5.01 6.15
N ASP A 108 11.75 -5.54 6.95
CA ASP A 108 11.47 -5.03 8.29
C ASP A 108 12.67 -5.38 9.18
N MET A 109 13.49 -4.39 9.46
CA MET A 109 14.58 -4.48 10.41
C MET A 109 14.04 -3.93 11.73
N ASP A 110 14.07 -4.74 12.77
CA ASP A 110 13.55 -4.35 14.07
C ASP A 110 14.05 -2.98 14.54
N SER A 111 13.28 -2.37 15.43
CA SER A 111 13.48 -1.01 15.94
C SER A 111 14.84 -0.78 16.64
N TYR A 112 15.72 -1.78 16.70
CA TYR A 112 17.02 -1.71 17.35
C TYR A 112 18.19 -1.53 16.38
N GLY A 113 17.94 -1.43 15.07
CA GLY A 113 18.97 -1.05 14.09
C GLY A 113 20.11 -2.04 13.89
N ASN A 114 19.96 -3.27 14.30
CA ASN A 114 20.98 -4.31 14.15
C ASN A 114 20.92 -4.90 12.73
N LEU A 115 21.73 -4.35 11.87
CA LEU A 115 21.84 -4.66 10.42
C LEU A 115 22.40 -6.06 10.10
N THR A 116 22.26 -7.04 10.95
CA THR A 116 22.89 -8.36 10.74
C THR A 116 21.96 -9.44 10.21
N ALA A 117 20.66 -9.17 10.18
CA ALA A 117 19.69 -10.10 9.59
C ALA A 117 19.25 -9.60 8.22
N ALA A 118 19.44 -10.42 7.21
CA ALA A 118 18.84 -10.20 5.90
C ALA A 118 17.50 -10.96 5.85
N CYS A 119 16.47 -10.33 5.28
CA CYS A 119 15.26 -11.05 4.93
C CYS A 119 15.57 -12.12 3.86
N ALA A 120 15.03 -13.32 4.03
CA ALA A 120 15.24 -14.39 3.07
C ALA A 120 14.43 -14.14 1.78
N GLY A 121 15.05 -14.33 0.63
CA GLY A 121 14.44 -14.13 -0.69
C GLY A 121 14.68 -12.74 -1.27
N ASP A 122 14.04 -12.47 -2.41
CA ASP A 122 14.32 -11.29 -3.20
C ASP A 122 13.58 -10.05 -2.70
N ALA A 123 14.30 -8.93 -2.65
CA ALA A 123 13.76 -7.60 -2.38
C ALA A 123 13.05 -7.00 -3.60
N THR A 124 13.31 -7.51 -4.79
CA THR A 124 12.73 -7.03 -6.05
C THR A 124 12.36 -8.23 -6.91
N VAL A 125 11.17 -8.18 -7.50
CA VAL A 125 10.72 -9.14 -8.50
C VAL A 125 10.42 -8.42 -9.79
N THR A 126 10.67 -9.09 -10.90
CA THR A 126 10.44 -8.56 -12.25
C THR A 126 9.59 -9.57 -13.01
N GLU A 127 8.61 -9.09 -13.76
CA GLU A 127 7.81 -9.93 -14.63
C GLU A 127 7.64 -9.32 -16.02
N ALA A 128 7.35 -10.16 -16.99
CA ALA A 128 7.05 -9.71 -18.34
C ALA A 128 5.68 -9.03 -18.39
N CYS A 129 5.60 -7.96 -19.15
CA CYS A 129 4.37 -7.20 -19.38
C CYS A 129 4.28 -6.80 -20.84
N HIS A 130 3.08 -6.45 -21.33
CA HIS A 130 2.82 -6.00 -22.69
C HIS A 130 3.44 -6.92 -23.76
N THR A 131 3.26 -8.24 -23.60
CA THR A 131 3.85 -9.26 -24.50
C THR A 131 3.15 -9.37 -25.85
N PHE A 132 2.10 -8.58 -26.09
CA PHE A 132 1.39 -8.52 -27.36
C PHE A 132 2.12 -7.66 -28.40
N SER A 133 1.85 -7.91 -29.69
CA SER A 133 2.51 -7.20 -30.79
C SER A 133 2.11 -5.73 -30.87
N CYS A 134 3.07 -4.87 -31.20
CA CYS A 134 2.90 -3.43 -31.39
C CYS A 134 2.01 -3.05 -32.59
N THR A 135 1.61 -3.94 -33.45
CA THR A 135 0.87 -3.59 -34.66
C THR A 135 -0.30 -4.52 -34.97
N PRO A 136 -1.44 -3.96 -35.38
CA PRO A 136 -1.92 -2.59 -35.23
C PRO A 136 -2.75 -2.44 -33.92
N TYR A 137 -2.63 -1.30 -33.25
CA TYR A 137 -3.47 -0.98 -32.11
C TYR A 137 -4.93 -0.81 -32.54
N GLU A 138 -5.84 -1.22 -31.68
CA GLU A 138 -7.24 -0.90 -31.82
C GLU A 138 -7.54 0.49 -31.24
N PRO A 139 -8.51 1.23 -31.78
CA PRO A 139 -8.85 2.56 -31.27
C PRO A 139 -9.53 2.53 -29.90
N HIS A 140 -10.09 1.39 -29.52
CA HIS A 140 -10.79 1.14 -28.24
C HIS A 140 -10.91 -0.38 -27.99
N CYS A 141 -11.41 -0.76 -26.80
CA CYS A 141 -11.45 -2.17 -26.34
C CYS A 141 -12.34 -3.09 -27.17
N ASP A 142 -13.40 -2.60 -27.82
CA ASP A 142 -14.26 -3.41 -28.69
C ASP A 142 -13.48 -4.00 -29.88
N GLY A 143 -12.49 -3.26 -30.39
CA GLY A 143 -11.59 -3.76 -31.43
C GLY A 143 -10.77 -4.98 -30.95
N TRP A 144 -10.29 -4.93 -29.72
CA TRP A 144 -9.58 -6.06 -29.10
C TRP A 144 -10.49 -7.28 -28.89
N GLY A 145 -11.75 -7.08 -28.49
CA GLY A 145 -12.74 -8.15 -28.43
C GLY A 145 -12.94 -8.86 -29.78
N LYS A 146 -13.03 -8.09 -30.85
CA LYS A 146 -13.10 -8.63 -32.22
C LYS A 146 -11.85 -9.40 -32.65
N ARG A 147 -10.70 -9.16 -32.01
CA ARG A 147 -9.44 -9.92 -32.20
C ARG A 147 -9.30 -11.13 -31.28
N GLY A 148 -10.28 -11.38 -30.41
CA GLY A 148 -10.31 -12.53 -29.53
C GLY A 148 -9.83 -12.27 -28.09
N LEU A 149 -9.68 -11.02 -27.66
CA LEU A 149 -9.55 -10.71 -26.25
C LEU A 149 -10.87 -11.02 -25.55
N VAL A 150 -10.87 -11.97 -24.63
CA VAL A 150 -12.09 -12.43 -23.92
C VAL A 150 -12.08 -12.11 -22.44
N ASP A 151 -10.90 -11.93 -21.86
CA ASP A 151 -10.73 -11.64 -20.44
C ASP A 151 -10.57 -10.14 -20.23
N SER A 152 -11.17 -9.64 -19.14
CA SER A 152 -11.02 -8.25 -18.74
C SER A 152 -9.59 -7.98 -18.28
N THR A 153 -8.93 -7.00 -18.89
CA THR A 153 -7.52 -6.68 -18.65
C THR A 153 -7.17 -5.27 -19.09
N PHE A 154 -5.97 -4.82 -18.74
CA PHE A 154 -5.41 -3.62 -19.34
C PHE A 154 -4.90 -3.90 -20.74
N ALA A 155 -5.26 -3.03 -21.66
CA ALA A 155 -4.84 -3.12 -23.07
C ALA A 155 -4.47 -1.73 -23.62
N TRP A 156 -3.61 -1.74 -24.63
CA TRP A 156 -3.20 -0.53 -25.32
C TRP A 156 -4.16 -0.21 -26.44
N VAL A 157 -4.67 1.00 -26.43
CA VAL A 157 -5.52 1.54 -27.49
C VAL A 157 -4.85 2.78 -28.09
N ALA A 158 -4.98 2.96 -29.38
CA ALA A 158 -4.51 4.16 -30.07
C ALA A 158 -5.72 4.91 -30.66
N PRO A 159 -6.30 5.83 -29.89
CA PRO A 159 -7.51 6.54 -30.30
C PRO A 159 -7.26 7.35 -31.56
N VAL A 160 -8.31 7.50 -32.35
CA VAL A 160 -8.31 8.28 -33.59
C VAL A 160 -9.15 9.54 -33.37
N THR A 161 -8.61 10.70 -33.66
CA THR A 161 -9.35 11.96 -33.57
C THR A 161 -10.45 12.03 -34.64
N LYS A 162 -11.44 12.92 -34.48
CA LYS A 162 -12.48 13.20 -35.49
C LYS A 162 -11.92 13.56 -36.86
N LEU A 163 -10.69 14.06 -36.93
CA LEU A 163 -10.00 14.41 -38.19
C LEU A 163 -9.22 13.23 -38.77
N GLY A 164 -9.30 12.04 -38.17
CA GLY A 164 -8.61 10.84 -38.65
C GLY A 164 -7.16 10.72 -38.25
N PHE A 165 -6.63 11.59 -37.38
CA PHE A 165 -5.26 11.46 -36.86
C PHE A 165 -5.24 10.47 -35.71
N GLN A 166 -4.35 9.47 -35.81
CA GLN A 166 -4.10 8.56 -34.70
C GLN A 166 -3.28 9.26 -33.62
N LEU A 167 -3.71 9.14 -32.38
CA LEU A 167 -2.98 9.59 -31.20
C LEU A 167 -1.99 8.50 -30.75
N ASP A 168 -1.08 8.88 -29.89
CA ASP A 168 -0.22 7.92 -29.21
C ASP A 168 -1.05 6.87 -28.46
N ALA A 169 -0.51 5.65 -28.39
CA ALA A 169 -1.20 4.59 -27.68
C ALA A 169 -1.21 4.87 -26.17
N VAL A 170 -2.35 4.59 -25.55
CA VAL A 170 -2.56 4.72 -24.11
C VAL A 170 -3.10 3.41 -23.54
N GLU A 171 -2.73 3.13 -22.29
CA GLU A 171 -3.22 1.97 -21.57
C GLU A 171 -4.56 2.29 -20.92
N VAL A 172 -5.56 1.43 -21.18
CA VAL A 172 -6.90 1.51 -20.60
C VAL A 172 -7.31 0.14 -20.08
N TYR A 173 -8.24 0.11 -19.14
CA TYR A 173 -8.85 -1.14 -18.73
C TYR A 173 -9.95 -1.54 -19.72
N CYS A 174 -9.85 -2.74 -20.26
CA CYS A 174 -10.86 -3.34 -21.13
C CYS A 174 -11.69 -4.31 -20.30
N ASP A 175 -12.96 -3.96 -20.06
CA ASP A 175 -13.94 -4.84 -19.46
C ASP A 175 -14.62 -5.63 -20.56
N MET A 176 -14.32 -6.92 -20.64
CA MET A 176 -14.81 -7.82 -21.68
C MET A 176 -16.03 -8.63 -21.23
N GLU A 177 -16.39 -8.53 -19.95
CA GLU A 177 -17.40 -9.38 -19.32
C GLU A 177 -18.76 -8.67 -19.18
N SER A 178 -18.75 -7.38 -18.84
CA SER A 178 -19.98 -6.67 -18.44
C SER A 178 -20.96 -6.37 -19.57
N HIS A 179 -20.57 -6.52 -20.84
CA HIS A 179 -21.38 -6.10 -21.99
C HIS A 179 -21.46 -7.18 -23.09
N ASN A 180 -21.79 -8.42 -22.70
CA ASN A 180 -22.04 -9.55 -23.61
C ASN A 180 -20.94 -9.78 -24.66
N GLY A 181 -19.67 -9.62 -24.27
CA GLY A 181 -18.51 -9.82 -25.15
C GLY A 181 -18.16 -8.62 -26.02
N THR A 182 -18.86 -7.51 -25.89
CA THR A 182 -18.44 -6.22 -26.45
C THR A 182 -17.44 -5.60 -25.47
N GLY A 183 -16.23 -5.30 -25.93
CA GLY A 183 -15.20 -4.70 -25.08
C GLY A 183 -15.57 -3.28 -24.65
N VAL A 184 -15.70 -3.07 -23.34
CA VAL A 184 -15.94 -1.76 -22.75
C VAL A 184 -14.61 -1.12 -22.38
N THR A 185 -14.32 0.05 -22.95
CA THR A 185 -13.16 0.86 -22.57
C THR A 185 -13.48 1.64 -21.30
N VAL A 186 -12.73 1.38 -20.24
CA VAL A 186 -12.90 2.02 -18.94
C VAL A 186 -11.78 3.03 -18.73
N ILE A 187 -12.14 4.30 -18.57
CA ILE A 187 -11.22 5.41 -18.34
C ILE A 187 -11.38 5.85 -16.89
N GLY A 188 -10.44 5.43 -16.05
CA GLY A 188 -10.45 5.71 -14.62
C GLY A 188 -9.89 7.09 -14.26
N HIS A 189 -10.16 7.50 -13.02
CA HIS A 189 -9.65 8.75 -12.45
C HIS A 189 -9.29 8.59 -10.96
N ASN A 190 -8.64 9.58 -10.39
CA ASN A 190 -8.09 9.55 -9.03
C ASN A 190 -9.13 9.66 -7.90
N LYS A 191 -10.45 9.72 -8.18
CA LYS A 191 -11.51 10.03 -7.20
C LYS A 191 -12.76 9.14 -7.35
N GLU A 192 -12.56 7.85 -7.59
CA GLU A 192 -13.67 6.89 -7.74
C GLU A 192 -14.26 6.39 -6.42
N MET A 193 -13.56 6.65 -5.30
CA MET A 193 -14.03 6.23 -3.98
C MET A 193 -15.13 7.15 -3.45
N LYS A 194 -16.11 6.57 -2.73
CA LYS A 194 -17.12 7.32 -1.99
C LYS A 194 -16.43 8.28 -1.02
N THR A 195 -16.65 9.58 -1.20
CA THR A 195 -15.97 10.64 -0.44
C THR A 195 -16.99 11.50 0.32
N ARG A 196 -16.75 11.71 1.61
CA ARG A 196 -17.57 12.57 2.47
C ARG A 196 -17.27 14.05 2.20
N VAL A 197 -18.34 14.84 2.19
CA VAL A 197 -18.30 16.30 2.11
C VAL A 197 -19.04 16.87 3.33
N SER A 198 -18.36 17.73 4.11
CA SER A 198 -18.94 18.35 5.31
C SER A 198 -18.13 19.60 5.65
N GLY A 199 -18.80 20.65 6.12
CA GLY A 199 -18.15 21.92 6.50
C GLY A 199 -18.03 22.94 5.37
N PHE A 200 -18.80 22.81 4.30
CA PHE A 200 -18.82 23.71 3.14
C PHE A 200 -20.22 24.33 2.99
N GLU A 201 -20.38 25.61 3.33
CA GLU A 201 -21.68 26.29 3.34
C GLU A 201 -22.06 26.87 1.99
N GLY A 202 -21.13 27.56 1.34
CA GLY A 202 -21.43 28.26 0.09
C GLY A 202 -21.55 27.34 -1.12
N SER A 203 -22.36 27.75 -2.09
CA SER A 203 -22.49 27.03 -3.37
C SER A 203 -21.13 26.84 -4.03
N GLY A 204 -20.71 25.57 -4.16
CA GLY A 204 -19.45 25.19 -4.75
C GLY A 204 -18.21 25.51 -3.93
N ASP A 205 -18.35 25.74 -2.61
CA ASP A 205 -17.21 25.86 -1.71
C ASP A 205 -16.39 24.57 -1.65
N TYR A 206 -17.04 23.42 -1.75
CA TYR A 206 -16.35 22.17 -2.04
C TYR A 206 -16.10 22.07 -3.53
N ALA A 207 -14.83 21.98 -3.92
CA ALA A 207 -14.41 21.85 -5.31
C ALA A 207 -13.50 20.62 -5.47
N LEU A 208 -13.90 19.67 -6.27
CA LEU A 208 -13.15 18.48 -6.61
C LEU A 208 -12.78 18.49 -8.07
N ILE A 209 -11.49 18.49 -8.37
CA ILE A 209 -10.95 18.33 -9.73
C ILE A 209 -10.57 16.89 -9.98
N LEU A 210 -11.03 16.32 -11.09
CA LEU A 210 -10.72 14.94 -11.48
C LEU A 210 -9.48 14.91 -12.37
N THR A 211 -8.58 13.99 -12.04
CA THR A 211 -7.41 13.69 -12.87
C THR A 211 -7.55 12.28 -13.41
N TYR A 212 -7.70 12.16 -14.72
CA TYR A 212 -7.83 10.88 -15.40
C TYR A 212 -6.47 10.22 -15.59
N ASN A 213 -6.46 8.90 -15.69
CA ASN A 213 -5.25 8.11 -15.95
C ASN A 213 -4.69 8.29 -17.37
N ILE A 214 -5.46 8.88 -18.27
CA ILE A 214 -5.05 9.31 -19.62
C ILE A 214 -5.36 10.79 -19.83
N SER A 215 -4.77 11.41 -20.84
CA SER A 215 -5.06 12.82 -21.12
C SER A 215 -6.53 13.04 -21.54
N ILE A 216 -7.07 14.21 -21.26
CA ILE A 216 -8.43 14.57 -21.69
C ILE A 216 -8.59 14.48 -23.21
N GLY A 217 -7.54 14.78 -23.99
CA GLY A 217 -7.55 14.63 -25.43
C GLY A 217 -7.70 13.16 -25.89
N HIS A 218 -7.02 12.24 -25.23
CA HIS A 218 -7.17 10.82 -25.48
C HIS A 218 -8.58 10.33 -25.07
N ALA A 219 -9.04 10.72 -23.87
CA ALA A 219 -10.37 10.40 -23.39
C ALA A 219 -11.47 10.89 -24.38
N ALA A 220 -11.37 12.14 -24.80
CA ALA A 220 -12.30 12.70 -25.78
C ALA A 220 -12.31 11.94 -27.11
N SER A 221 -11.14 11.53 -27.59
CA SER A 221 -11.03 10.78 -28.85
C SER A 221 -11.64 9.38 -28.73
N ILE A 222 -11.45 8.67 -27.59
CA ILE A 222 -12.09 7.40 -27.30
C ILE A 222 -13.62 7.57 -27.25
N ILE A 223 -14.10 8.56 -26.50
CA ILE A 223 -15.53 8.86 -26.36
C ILE A 223 -16.15 9.16 -27.71
N ASP A 224 -15.48 9.95 -28.55
CA ASP A 224 -15.98 10.31 -29.86
C ASP A 224 -16.04 9.12 -30.82
N ALA A 225 -15.08 8.20 -30.74
CA ALA A 225 -15.01 7.00 -31.58
C ALA A 225 -15.93 5.85 -31.12
N SER A 226 -16.43 5.89 -29.91
CA SER A 226 -17.33 4.88 -29.36
C SER A 226 -18.80 5.16 -29.73
N GLU A 227 -19.60 4.12 -29.84
CA GLU A 227 -21.05 4.26 -30.09
C GLU A 227 -21.72 4.92 -28.90
N ASP A 228 -21.55 4.34 -27.72
CA ASP A 228 -22.09 4.84 -26.46
C ASP A 228 -21.01 5.02 -25.39
N CYS A 229 -21.17 6.06 -24.58
CA CYS A 229 -20.36 6.30 -23.40
C CYS A 229 -21.24 6.79 -22.25
N SER A 230 -20.84 6.45 -21.04
CA SER A 230 -21.51 6.93 -19.83
C SER A 230 -20.53 7.14 -18.68
N GLN A 231 -20.89 8.02 -17.76
CA GLN A 231 -20.19 8.20 -16.50
C GLN A 231 -21.20 8.36 -15.37
N PHE A 232 -21.05 7.55 -14.33
CA PHE A 232 -21.92 7.56 -13.16
C PHE A 232 -21.56 8.70 -12.21
N LEU A 233 -22.58 9.36 -11.66
CA LEU A 233 -22.46 10.30 -10.56
C LEU A 233 -23.59 10.08 -9.55
N GLN A 234 -23.26 9.99 -8.27
CA GLN A 234 -24.19 9.96 -7.17
C GLN A 234 -23.84 11.06 -6.16
N TRP A 235 -24.88 11.71 -5.65
CA TRP A 235 -24.85 12.54 -4.46
C TRP A 235 -25.77 11.96 -3.41
N GLN A 236 -25.22 11.56 -2.28
CA GLN A 236 -25.97 11.18 -1.08
C GLN A 236 -25.96 12.38 -0.13
N CYS A 237 -27.08 12.77 0.35
CA CYS A 237 -27.31 14.01 1.08
C CYS A 237 -28.09 13.76 2.37
N LYS A 238 -27.81 14.57 3.36
CA LYS A 238 -28.59 14.74 4.59
C LYS A 238 -28.57 16.23 4.92
N GLY A 239 -29.72 16.89 4.90
CA GLY A 239 -29.81 18.33 5.11
C GLY A 239 -29.03 19.19 4.08
N ALA A 240 -28.70 18.64 2.91
CA ALA A 240 -27.90 19.29 1.88
C ALA A 240 -28.58 19.21 0.51
N VAL A 241 -28.85 20.36 -0.12
CA VAL A 241 -29.65 20.43 -1.34
C VAL A 241 -28.80 20.40 -2.62
N ILE A 242 -29.40 20.00 -3.74
CA ILE A 242 -28.85 20.17 -5.08
C ILE A 242 -29.27 21.53 -5.65
N HIS A 243 -30.54 21.89 -5.52
CA HIS A 243 -31.09 23.18 -5.94
C HIS A 243 -31.62 23.95 -4.74
N ASN A 244 -31.33 25.24 -4.66
CA ASN A 244 -31.98 26.09 -3.67
C ASN A 244 -33.09 26.89 -4.35
N PRO A 245 -34.38 26.65 -4.02
CA PRO A 245 -35.50 27.35 -4.67
C PRO A 245 -35.53 28.86 -4.36
N ASN A 246 -34.78 29.31 -3.33
CA ASN A 246 -34.74 30.72 -2.91
C ASN A 246 -33.50 31.47 -3.38
N GLN A 247 -32.57 30.81 -4.06
CA GLN A 247 -31.37 31.41 -4.64
C GLN A 247 -31.18 30.88 -6.06
N GLU A 248 -30.84 31.80 -6.96
CA GLU A 248 -30.47 31.41 -8.32
C GLU A 248 -29.15 30.60 -8.26
N GLY A 249 -29.18 29.33 -8.65
CA GLY A 249 -28.02 28.49 -8.81
C GLY A 249 -28.15 27.08 -8.22
N HIS A 250 -27.20 26.23 -8.60
CA HIS A 250 -27.07 24.87 -8.10
C HIS A 250 -26.03 24.82 -6.98
N TRP A 251 -26.38 24.25 -5.84
CA TRP A 251 -25.46 24.03 -4.72
C TRP A 251 -24.56 22.85 -4.95
N THR A 252 -25.08 21.82 -5.66
CA THR A 252 -24.33 20.65 -6.06
C THR A 252 -24.41 20.47 -7.57
N THR A 253 -23.27 20.43 -8.24
CA THR A 253 -23.21 20.36 -9.70
C THR A 253 -21.91 19.71 -10.19
N PHE A 254 -21.85 19.39 -11.47
CA PHE A 254 -20.67 18.89 -12.12
C PHE A 254 -20.27 19.76 -13.32
N TRP A 255 -19.01 19.64 -13.68
CA TRP A 255 -18.43 20.37 -14.81
C TRP A 255 -17.88 19.42 -15.86
N THR A 256 -18.13 19.74 -17.10
CA THR A 256 -17.62 19.00 -18.24
C THR A 256 -16.82 19.96 -19.15
N ASN A 257 -15.57 19.61 -19.43
CA ASN A 257 -14.74 20.38 -20.36
C ASN A 257 -13.74 19.45 -21.07
N ARG A 258 -13.95 19.28 -22.37
CA ARG A 258 -13.10 18.41 -23.22
C ARG A 258 -11.76 19.05 -23.59
N THR A 259 -11.59 20.34 -23.39
CA THR A 259 -10.41 21.04 -23.88
C THR A 259 -9.38 21.30 -22.80
N THR A 260 -9.79 21.46 -21.55
CA THR A 260 -8.88 21.69 -20.41
C THR A 260 -9.47 21.11 -19.12
N ALA A 261 -8.64 20.44 -18.30
CA ALA A 261 -8.99 20.12 -16.93
C ALA A 261 -8.86 21.34 -15.99
N TYR A 262 -8.51 22.50 -16.52
CA TYR A 262 -8.26 23.71 -15.75
C TYR A 262 -9.49 24.59 -15.72
N ILE A 263 -9.94 24.92 -14.53
CA ILE A 263 -11.00 25.89 -14.26
C ILE A 263 -10.32 27.15 -13.73
N PRO A 264 -10.34 28.25 -14.50
CA PRO A 264 -9.75 29.49 -14.03
C PRO A 264 -10.46 30.00 -12.77
N ASP A 265 -9.68 30.41 -11.75
CA ASP A 265 -10.22 31.08 -10.57
C ASP A 265 -11.05 32.33 -10.97
N GLY A 266 -12.25 32.43 -10.41
CA GLY A 266 -13.12 33.58 -10.57
C GLY A 266 -14.04 33.61 -11.80
N GLN A 267 -14.09 32.53 -12.61
CA GLN A 267 -15.11 32.40 -13.64
C GLN A 267 -16.40 31.83 -13.05
N GLN A 268 -17.54 32.38 -13.43
CA GLN A 268 -18.82 31.73 -13.18
C GLN A 268 -18.81 30.37 -13.85
N LYS A 269 -18.93 29.33 -13.04
CA LYS A 269 -18.93 27.94 -13.44
C LYS A 269 -20.14 27.73 -14.33
N PRO A 270 -20.02 27.33 -15.62
CA PRO A 270 -21.16 26.81 -16.31
C PRO A 270 -21.49 25.47 -15.64
N ALA A 271 -22.40 25.52 -14.68
CA ALA A 271 -23.00 24.35 -14.09
C ALA A 271 -23.78 23.62 -15.18
N ALA A 272 -23.73 22.30 -15.18
CA ALA A 272 -24.73 21.53 -15.87
C ALA A 272 -26.10 21.94 -15.27
N ASP A 273 -27.03 22.30 -16.10
CA ASP A 273 -28.37 22.73 -15.69
C ASP A 273 -29.31 21.52 -15.45
N TYR A 274 -28.76 20.41 -15.02
CA TYR A 274 -29.43 19.18 -14.62
C TYR A 274 -28.48 18.33 -13.79
N PHE A 275 -29.01 17.35 -13.04
CA PHE A 275 -28.22 16.32 -12.40
C PHE A 275 -28.23 15.02 -13.19
N PRO A 276 -27.17 14.20 -13.20
CA PRO A 276 -27.07 13.00 -14.04
C PRO A 276 -28.29 12.08 -13.95
N GLY A 277 -28.67 11.53 -15.10
CA GLY A 277 -29.88 10.71 -15.26
C GLY A 277 -31.15 11.50 -15.59
N ALA A 278 -31.13 12.83 -15.50
CA ALA A 278 -32.21 13.67 -15.96
C ALA A 278 -32.00 14.12 -17.43
N VAL A 279 -33.02 14.73 -18.00
CA VAL A 279 -32.94 15.34 -19.34
C VAL A 279 -32.04 16.56 -19.28
N PRO A 280 -31.00 16.67 -20.10
CA PRO A 280 -30.16 17.88 -20.16
C PRO A 280 -30.98 19.16 -20.36
N GLY A 281 -30.67 20.20 -19.61
CA GLY A 281 -31.41 21.45 -19.62
C GLY A 281 -32.73 21.47 -18.83
N SER A 282 -33.02 20.41 -18.08
CA SER A 282 -34.29 20.33 -17.35
C SER A 282 -34.29 21.00 -15.98
N GLY A 283 -33.14 21.29 -15.41
CA GLY A 283 -33.02 21.75 -14.03
C GLY A 283 -33.44 20.67 -13.00
N MET A 284 -33.43 19.40 -13.36
CA MET A 284 -33.96 18.31 -12.53
C MET A 284 -32.91 17.23 -12.27
N CYS A 285 -33.22 16.36 -11.31
CA CYS A 285 -32.59 15.06 -11.14
C CYS A 285 -33.35 13.95 -11.89
N ALA A 286 -32.80 12.76 -11.95
CA ALA A 286 -33.44 11.61 -12.60
C ALA A 286 -34.85 11.36 -12.07
N CYS A 287 -35.06 11.47 -10.74
CA CYS A 287 -36.38 11.28 -10.14
C CYS A 287 -37.40 12.33 -10.61
N GLY A 288 -37.00 13.59 -10.78
CA GLY A 288 -37.85 14.66 -11.29
C GLY A 288 -38.26 14.43 -12.73
N SER A 289 -37.30 14.04 -13.59
CA SER A 289 -37.58 13.71 -14.99
C SER A 289 -38.51 12.49 -15.14
N ASN A 290 -38.49 11.57 -14.18
CA ASN A 290 -39.30 10.34 -14.18
C ASN A 290 -40.57 10.46 -13.33
N ASN A 291 -40.83 11.61 -12.67
CA ASN A 291 -41.94 11.85 -11.76
C ASN A 291 -42.03 10.81 -10.61
N ASN A 292 -40.87 10.43 -10.04
CA ASN A 292 -40.77 9.41 -8.99
C ASN A 292 -39.89 9.83 -7.83
N CYS A 293 -39.71 11.14 -7.59
CA CYS A 293 -39.03 11.64 -6.39
C CYS A 293 -39.81 11.25 -5.12
N ASN A 294 -39.15 11.25 -3.99
CA ASN A 294 -39.72 10.90 -2.69
C ASN A 294 -40.80 11.91 -2.21
N SER A 295 -40.86 13.09 -2.82
CA SER A 295 -41.93 14.09 -2.68
C SER A 295 -42.32 14.62 -4.03
N SER A 296 -43.62 14.91 -4.21
CA SER A 296 -44.15 15.56 -5.43
C SER A 296 -43.77 17.01 -5.60
N ASP A 297 -43.27 17.66 -4.53
CA ASP A 297 -43.00 19.09 -4.48
C ASP A 297 -41.57 19.44 -4.86
N VAL A 298 -40.73 18.44 -5.13
CA VAL A 298 -39.30 18.60 -5.48
C VAL A 298 -38.98 17.92 -6.79
N THR A 299 -37.91 18.37 -7.42
CA THR A 299 -37.37 17.81 -8.66
C THR A 299 -36.09 16.98 -8.43
N CYS A 300 -35.54 17.01 -7.21
CA CYS A 300 -34.47 16.15 -6.72
C CYS A 300 -34.80 15.65 -5.32
N ASN A 301 -34.43 14.42 -4.97
CA ASN A 301 -34.68 13.86 -3.64
C ASN A 301 -33.95 14.66 -2.54
N CYS A 302 -32.74 15.14 -2.81
CA CYS A 302 -31.96 15.94 -1.87
C CYS A 302 -32.61 17.28 -1.57
N ASP A 303 -33.42 17.83 -2.45
CA ASP A 303 -34.11 19.13 -2.26
C ASP A 303 -35.27 19.05 -1.25
N ILE A 304 -35.61 17.88 -0.72
CA ILE A 304 -36.51 17.73 0.44
C ILE A 304 -35.89 18.39 1.67
N ASN A 305 -34.57 18.44 1.76
CA ASN A 305 -33.79 19.13 2.78
C ASN A 305 -34.21 18.76 4.21
N ASP A 306 -34.19 17.50 4.53
CA ASP A 306 -34.53 16.97 5.84
C ASP A 306 -33.39 16.19 6.50
N ALA A 307 -33.60 15.67 7.70
CA ALA A 307 -32.59 14.96 8.48
C ALA A 307 -32.38 13.49 8.03
N ASP A 308 -33.13 13.03 7.04
CA ASP A 308 -33.00 11.67 6.50
C ASP A 308 -31.95 11.63 5.37
N TRP A 309 -31.24 10.50 5.30
CA TRP A 309 -30.35 10.27 4.16
C TRP A 309 -31.15 10.02 2.88
N ARG A 310 -30.82 10.80 1.86
CA ARG A 310 -31.40 10.71 0.52
C ARG A 310 -30.30 10.57 -0.51
N SER A 311 -30.68 10.33 -1.77
CA SER A 311 -29.73 10.22 -2.86
C SER A 311 -30.37 10.62 -4.18
N ASP A 312 -29.60 11.32 -4.97
CA ASP A 312 -29.84 11.52 -6.40
C ASP A 312 -28.63 11.00 -7.17
N GLU A 313 -28.90 10.23 -8.24
CA GLU A 313 -27.88 9.55 -8.98
C GLU A 313 -28.29 9.31 -10.43
N GLY A 314 -27.31 9.10 -11.27
CA GLY A 314 -27.56 8.75 -12.65
C GLY A 314 -26.31 8.73 -13.49
N TYR A 315 -26.51 8.61 -14.78
CA TYR A 315 -25.44 8.60 -15.77
C TYR A 315 -25.48 9.85 -16.63
N VAL A 316 -24.33 10.48 -16.86
CA VAL A 316 -24.11 11.38 -17.97
C VAL A 316 -23.88 10.51 -19.19
N THR A 317 -24.77 10.59 -20.19
CA THR A 317 -24.69 9.80 -21.42
C THR A 317 -24.47 10.66 -22.66
N ASN A 318 -24.66 11.98 -22.56
CA ASN A 318 -24.32 12.89 -23.64
C ASN A 318 -22.80 12.93 -23.83
N LYS A 319 -22.32 12.33 -24.89
CA LYS A 319 -20.88 12.25 -25.19
C LYS A 319 -20.20 13.63 -25.28
N ALA A 320 -20.93 14.68 -25.64
CA ALA A 320 -20.39 16.03 -25.68
C ALA A 320 -20.05 16.58 -24.26
N GLU A 321 -20.67 16.04 -23.24
CA GLU A 321 -20.51 16.41 -21.83
C GLU A 321 -19.56 15.47 -21.07
N LEU A 322 -18.97 14.48 -21.73
CA LEU A 322 -18.01 13.56 -21.16
C LEU A 322 -16.57 13.93 -21.55
N PRO A 323 -15.60 13.72 -20.65
CA PRO A 323 -15.76 13.25 -19.27
C PRO A 323 -16.13 14.37 -18.30
N ILE A 324 -16.69 14.03 -17.13
CA ILE A 324 -16.80 14.95 -15.98
C ILE A 324 -15.41 15.32 -15.52
N VAL A 325 -15.07 16.59 -15.43
CA VAL A 325 -13.73 17.06 -15.03
C VAL A 325 -13.71 17.68 -13.64
N ALA A 326 -14.85 18.08 -13.11
CA ALA A 326 -14.96 18.58 -11.75
C ALA A 326 -16.35 18.33 -11.16
N PHE A 327 -16.38 18.29 -9.83
CA PHE A 327 -17.59 18.21 -9.03
C PHE A 327 -17.55 19.31 -7.97
N TYR A 328 -18.67 19.95 -7.76
CA TYR A 328 -18.84 21.02 -6.78
C TYR A 328 -20.00 20.71 -5.87
N ALA A 329 -19.86 21.05 -4.60
CA ALA A 329 -20.94 20.95 -3.62
C ALA A 329 -20.88 22.11 -2.61
N GLY A 330 -21.97 22.32 -1.92
CA GLY A 330 -22.13 23.22 -0.80
C GLY A 330 -23.25 22.73 0.11
N ASP A 331 -23.80 23.62 0.94
CA ASP A 331 -24.91 23.30 1.86
C ASP A 331 -24.59 22.09 2.77
N THR A 332 -23.34 22.04 3.24
CA THR A 332 -22.85 21.01 4.17
C THR A 332 -22.12 21.68 5.35
N GLY A 333 -22.50 22.93 5.69
CA GLY A 333 -21.82 23.78 6.66
C GLY A 333 -22.08 23.37 8.11
N ILE A 334 -23.26 22.88 8.43
CA ILE A 334 -23.66 22.53 9.80
C ILE A 334 -23.22 21.08 10.11
N ILE A 335 -22.14 20.95 10.88
CA ILE A 335 -21.55 19.64 11.22
C ILE A 335 -22.59 18.75 11.90
N ASN A 336 -22.73 17.50 11.42
CA ASN A 336 -23.66 16.45 11.82
C ASN A 336 -25.13 16.66 11.44
N GLU A 337 -25.51 17.83 10.94
CA GLU A 337 -26.86 18.10 10.45
C GLU A 337 -26.89 18.12 8.92
N GLU A 338 -25.85 18.68 8.30
CA GLU A 338 -25.70 18.81 6.86
C GLU A 338 -24.46 18.07 6.38
N GLU A 339 -24.66 17.04 5.60
CA GLU A 339 -23.59 16.18 5.09
C GLU A 339 -23.90 15.66 3.69
N GLY A 340 -22.84 15.40 2.94
CA GLY A 340 -22.97 14.69 1.69
C GLY A 340 -21.89 13.65 1.45
N TYR A 341 -22.17 12.74 0.55
CA TYR A 341 -21.18 11.85 -0.05
C TYR A 341 -21.34 11.86 -1.55
N HIS A 342 -20.24 11.99 -2.26
CA HIS A 342 -20.24 11.76 -3.71
C HIS A 342 -19.59 10.43 -4.07
N VAL A 343 -20.07 9.85 -5.16
CA VAL A 343 -19.44 8.75 -5.89
C VAL A 343 -19.40 9.15 -7.35
N ILE A 344 -18.22 9.16 -7.95
CA ILE A 344 -18.03 9.46 -9.37
C ILE A 344 -17.34 8.23 -9.98
N GLY A 345 -18.01 7.56 -10.88
CA GLY A 345 -17.48 6.38 -11.55
C GLY A 345 -16.53 6.72 -12.70
N PRO A 346 -15.81 5.73 -13.23
CA PRO A 346 -15.03 5.89 -14.45
C PRO A 346 -15.93 6.16 -15.65
N VAL A 347 -15.35 6.73 -16.72
CA VAL A 347 -16.02 6.76 -18.02
C VAL A 347 -15.98 5.35 -18.62
N ARG A 348 -17.11 4.89 -19.13
CA ARG A 348 -17.27 3.58 -19.77
C ARG A 348 -17.79 3.77 -21.19
N CYS A 349 -17.04 3.32 -22.17
CA CYS A 349 -17.35 3.47 -23.59
C CYS A 349 -17.36 2.11 -24.28
N TYR A 350 -18.32 1.87 -25.17
CA TYR A 350 -18.44 0.63 -25.93
C TYR A 350 -18.99 0.88 -27.34
N GLY A 351 -18.87 -0.15 -28.15
CA GLY A 351 -19.27 -0.08 -29.55
C GLY A 351 -18.32 0.76 -30.41
N THR A 352 -18.43 0.59 -31.69
CA THR A 352 -17.63 1.32 -32.70
C THR A 352 -18.57 2.08 -33.62
N ILE A 353 -18.39 3.39 -33.73
CA ILE A 353 -19.06 4.14 -34.80
C ILE A 353 -18.49 3.66 -36.13
N THR A 354 -19.30 2.93 -36.87
CA THR A 354 -18.98 2.61 -38.27
C THR A 354 -19.18 3.89 -39.07
N THR A 355 -18.08 4.64 -39.29
CA THR A 355 -18.16 5.71 -40.32
C THR A 355 -18.44 5.07 -41.65
N MET A 356 -19.64 5.36 -42.17
CA MET A 356 -19.99 5.04 -43.57
C MET A 356 -19.17 5.87 -44.53
#